data_7f681278448d27159635985f6a659dfc
#
_entry.id   7f681278448d27159635985f6a659dfc
#
_cell.length_a   1.000
_cell.length_b   1.000
_cell.length_c   1.000
_cell.angle_alpha   90.00
_cell.angle_beta   90.00
_cell.angle_gamma   90.00
#
_symmetry.space_group_name_H-M   'P 1'
#
loop_
_entity.id
_entity.type
_entity.pdbx_description
1 polymer ?
#
loop_
_entity_poly.entity_id
_entity_poly.type
_entity_poly.pdbx_seq_one_letter_code
_entity_poly.pdbx_strand_id
1 'polypeptide(L)'
;ARFYNLLGGAMLSFYDWYADLPVASPQMFGDQTDVPESGDWWDAGYLIMWGSNLPVTRTPDAHWMAEARYRGQKVIAVAPDYADNVKFA
;
A
#
# COMPACT_ATOMS: atom_id res chain seq x y z
N ALA A 1 -14.70 5.45 -20.05
CA ALA A 1 -16.08 5.98 -20.03
C ALA A 1 -16.73 5.94 -21.41
N ARG A 2 -16.15 6.62 -22.42
CA ARG A 2 -16.78 6.76 -23.75
C ARG A 2 -17.15 5.44 -24.43
N PHE A 3 -16.26 4.47 -24.39
CA PHE A 3 -16.49 3.14 -25.00
C PHE A 3 -17.72 2.45 -24.40
N TYR A 4 -17.82 2.39 -23.09
CA TYR A 4 -18.95 1.76 -22.41
C TYR A 4 -20.26 2.51 -22.63
N ASN A 5 -20.22 3.86 -22.68
CA ASN A 5 -21.41 4.63 -22.98
C ASN A 5 -21.94 4.35 -24.41
N LEU A 6 -21.06 4.16 -25.38
CA LEU A 6 -21.44 3.82 -26.75
C LEU A 6 -22.02 2.41 -26.87
N LEU A 7 -21.58 1.48 -26.01
CA LEU A 7 -22.11 0.11 -25.94
C LEU A 7 -23.38 -0.01 -25.11
N GLY A 8 -23.81 1.05 -24.42
CA GLY A 8 -24.92 0.96 -23.47
C GLY A 8 -24.57 0.19 -22.20
N GLY A 9 -23.30 0.01 -21.90
CA GLY A 9 -22.82 -0.64 -20.68
C GLY A 9 -22.88 0.26 -19.45
N ALA A 10 -23.06 -0.35 -18.28
CA ALA A 10 -22.97 0.34 -17.02
C ALA A 10 -21.52 0.52 -16.57
N MET A 11 -21.19 1.71 -16.09
CA MET A 11 -19.91 1.96 -15.44
C MET A 11 -20.10 2.02 -13.94
N LEU A 12 -19.35 1.20 -13.23
CA LEU A 12 -19.33 1.19 -11.77
C LEU A 12 -18.50 2.36 -11.22
N SER A 13 -18.78 2.73 -9.99
CA SER A 13 -18.04 3.77 -9.31
C SER A 13 -16.64 3.29 -8.92
N PHE A 14 -15.66 4.12 -9.16
CA PHE A 14 -14.30 3.89 -8.69
C PHE A 14 -14.17 3.95 -7.15
N TYR A 15 -15.07 4.65 -6.48
CA TYR A 15 -15.04 4.82 -5.04
C TYR A 15 -15.33 3.56 -4.22
N ASP A 16 -15.99 2.58 -4.80
CA ASP A 16 -16.24 1.30 -4.12
C ASP A 16 -14.93 0.57 -3.76
N TRP A 17 -13.91 0.77 -4.55
CA TRP A 17 -12.57 0.26 -4.24
C TRP A 17 -12.03 0.77 -2.90
N TYR A 18 -12.21 2.06 -2.61
CA TYR A 18 -11.72 2.63 -1.35
C TYR A 18 -12.50 2.14 -0.14
N ALA A 19 -13.76 1.83 -0.30
CA ALA A 19 -14.59 1.30 0.77
C ALA A 19 -14.22 -0.14 1.13
N ASP A 20 -13.79 -0.94 0.16
CA ASP A 20 -13.46 -2.35 0.37
C ASP A 20 -12.05 -2.56 0.96
N LEU A 21 -11.08 -1.76 0.55
CA LEU A 21 -9.70 -1.93 0.98
C LEU A 21 -9.47 -1.52 2.46
N PRO A 22 -9.92 -0.34 2.92
CA PRO A 22 -9.64 0.11 4.27
C PRO A 22 -10.76 -0.18 5.27
N VAL A 23 -11.49 -1.28 5.12
CA VAL A 23 -12.64 -1.61 5.99
C VAL A 23 -12.28 -1.62 7.48
N ALA A 24 -11.10 -2.10 7.83
CA ALA A 24 -10.66 -2.17 9.20
C ALA A 24 -10.27 -0.79 9.77
N SER A 25 -9.78 0.11 8.93
CA SER A 25 -9.31 1.43 9.37
C SER A 25 -10.40 2.29 10.00
N PRO A 26 -11.62 2.43 9.42
CA PRO A 26 -12.70 3.15 10.08
C PRO A 26 -13.12 2.57 11.41
N GLN A 27 -13.06 1.26 11.55
CA GLN A 27 -13.44 0.57 12.80
C GLN A 27 -12.43 0.81 13.92
N MET A 28 -11.14 0.90 13.57
CA MET A 28 -10.06 1.05 14.54
C MET A 28 -9.71 2.52 14.81
N PHE A 29 -9.73 3.36 13.78
CA PHE A 29 -9.21 4.73 13.83
C PHE A 29 -10.26 5.79 13.51
N GLY A 30 -11.43 5.40 12.98
CA GLY A 30 -12.46 6.34 12.57
C GLY A 30 -12.19 7.05 11.24
N ASP A 31 -11.18 6.62 10.49
CA ASP A 31 -10.79 7.20 9.21
C ASP A 31 -10.70 6.11 8.13
N GLN A 32 -11.10 6.46 6.90
CA GLN A 32 -11.09 5.54 5.75
C GLN A 32 -9.72 5.44 5.04
N THR A 33 -8.73 6.18 5.49
CA THR A 33 -7.40 6.19 4.89
C THR A 33 -6.40 5.41 5.75
N ASP A 34 -5.23 5.12 5.18
CA ASP A 34 -4.09 4.64 5.94
C ASP A 34 -3.69 5.72 6.94
N VAL A 35 -3.91 5.47 8.21
CA VAL A 35 -3.68 6.45 9.27
C VAL A 35 -2.21 6.82 9.44
N PRO A 36 -1.23 5.88 9.44
CA PRO A 36 0.18 6.25 9.45
C PRO A 36 0.59 6.89 8.13
N GLU A 37 1.35 7.96 8.20
CA GLU A 37 2.00 8.52 7.01
C GLU A 37 3.24 7.71 6.63
N SER A 38 3.67 7.79 5.37
CA SER A 38 4.87 7.09 4.89
C SER A 38 6.14 7.51 5.63
N GLY A 39 6.19 8.75 6.11
CA GLY A 39 7.27 9.26 6.94
C GLY A 39 7.43 8.53 8.27
N ASP A 40 6.36 7.96 8.80
CA ASP A 40 6.41 7.19 10.05
C ASP A 40 7.24 5.90 9.91
N TRP A 41 7.38 5.39 8.68
CA TRP A 41 8.23 4.21 8.43
C TRP A 41 9.69 4.47 8.76
N TRP A 42 10.12 5.74 8.70
CA TRP A 42 11.48 6.13 9.01
C TRP A 42 11.88 5.83 10.46
N ASP A 43 10.93 5.99 11.38
CA ASP A 43 11.16 5.78 12.82
C ASP A 43 10.84 4.36 13.28
N ALA A 44 10.29 3.53 12.39
CA ALA A 44 10.02 2.13 12.69
C ALA A 44 11.31 1.31 12.71
N GLY A 45 11.57 0.58 13.78
CA GLY A 45 12.68 -0.37 13.82
C GLY A 45 12.42 -1.67 13.06
N TYR A 46 11.15 -1.93 12.75
CA TYR A 46 10.70 -3.17 12.10
C TYR A 46 9.51 -2.88 11.19
N LEU A 47 9.60 -3.26 9.93
CA LEU A 47 8.57 -3.06 8.92
C LEU A 47 8.19 -4.38 8.27
N ILE A 48 6.90 -4.69 8.23
CA ILE A 48 6.39 -5.89 7.57
C ILE A 48 5.53 -5.49 6.37
N MET A 49 5.88 -5.98 5.19
CA MET A 49 5.07 -5.85 3.99
C MET A 49 4.18 -7.09 3.84
N TRP A 50 2.91 -6.96 4.16
CA TRP A 50 1.92 -8.04 4.02
C TRP A 50 1.26 -7.99 2.65
N GLY A 51 1.66 -8.88 1.74
CA GLY A 51 1.11 -8.94 0.39
C GLY A 51 1.29 -7.63 -0.40
N SER A 52 2.17 -6.76 0.05
CA SER A 52 2.39 -5.44 -0.53
C SER A 52 3.69 -5.42 -1.32
N ASN A 53 3.61 -5.05 -2.61
CA ASN A 53 4.78 -4.79 -3.43
C ASN A 53 5.12 -3.30 -3.39
N LEU A 54 5.48 -2.81 -2.22
CA LEU A 54 5.70 -1.41 -1.89
C LEU A 54 6.68 -0.70 -2.83
N PRO A 55 7.82 -1.29 -3.23
CA PRO A 55 8.74 -0.61 -4.15
C PRO A 55 8.16 -0.29 -5.52
N VAL A 56 7.14 -1.02 -5.96
CA VAL A 56 6.47 -0.81 -7.25
C VAL A 56 5.21 0.03 -7.10
N THR A 57 4.36 -0.31 -6.16
CA THR A 57 3.05 0.34 -6.01
C THR A 57 3.10 1.66 -5.27
N ARG A 58 4.16 1.89 -4.48
CA ARG A 58 4.37 3.12 -3.72
C ARG A 58 5.81 3.62 -3.89
N THR A 59 6.26 3.70 -5.13
CA THR A 59 7.64 4.06 -5.47
C THR A 59 8.11 5.37 -4.81
N PRO A 60 7.33 6.46 -4.78
CA PRO A 60 7.76 7.68 -4.10
C PRO A 60 8.02 7.51 -2.60
N ASP A 61 7.24 6.66 -1.95
CA ASP A 61 7.33 6.46 -0.49
C ASP A 61 8.36 5.40 -0.12
N ALA A 62 8.72 4.53 -1.06
CA ALA A 62 9.65 3.42 -0.81
C ALA A 62 11.03 3.88 -0.34
N HIS A 63 11.43 5.10 -0.67
CA HIS A 63 12.71 5.62 -0.23
C HIS A 63 12.79 5.78 1.30
N TRP A 64 11.68 6.04 1.99
CA TRP A 64 11.64 6.08 3.44
C TRP A 64 12.08 4.75 4.05
N MET A 65 11.55 3.65 3.52
CA MET A 65 11.96 2.31 3.92
C MET A 65 13.41 2.02 3.54
N ALA A 66 13.81 2.35 2.31
CA ALA A 66 15.17 2.10 1.82
C ALA A 66 16.21 2.82 2.68
N GLU A 67 15.98 4.08 2.99
CA GLU A 67 16.88 4.88 3.84
C GLU A 67 16.88 4.40 5.29
N ALA A 68 15.72 4.02 5.84
CA ALA A 68 15.63 3.50 7.20
C ALA A 68 16.42 2.19 7.37
N ARG A 69 16.54 1.37 6.33
CA ARG A 69 17.37 0.16 6.35
C ARG A 69 18.86 0.47 6.59
N TYR A 70 19.36 1.56 6.03
CA TYR A 70 20.74 1.99 6.30
C TYR A 70 20.94 2.37 7.76
N ARG A 71 19.87 2.69 8.47
CA ARG A 71 19.88 2.96 9.91
C ARG A 71 19.62 1.71 10.77
N GLY A 72 19.47 0.55 10.14
CA GLY A 72 19.27 -0.72 10.85
C GLY A 72 17.82 -1.20 10.93
N GLN A 73 16.87 -0.56 10.24
CA GLN A 73 15.51 -1.06 10.15
C GLN A 73 15.50 -2.47 9.55
N LYS A 74 14.76 -3.38 10.16
CA LYS A 74 14.50 -4.70 9.62
C LYS A 74 13.23 -4.69 8.80
N VAL A 75 13.31 -5.18 7.57
CA VAL A 75 12.18 -5.28 6.65
C VAL A 75 11.89 -6.74 6.34
N ILE A 76 10.64 -7.16 6.50
CA ILE A 76 10.16 -8.50 6.17
C ILE A 76 9.07 -8.40 5.11
N ALA A 77 9.14 -9.29 4.12
CA ALA A 77 8.09 -9.47 3.13
C ALA A 77 7.34 -10.76 3.40
N VAL A 78 6.02 -10.66 3.53
CA VAL A 78 5.10 -11.78 3.54
C VAL A 78 4.32 -11.74 2.23
N ALA A 79 4.66 -12.60 1.28
CA ALA A 79 4.14 -12.56 -0.07
C ALA A 79 3.95 -13.98 -0.64
N PRO A 80 2.98 -14.17 -1.54
CA PRO A 80 2.74 -15.47 -2.18
C PRO A 80 3.76 -15.79 -3.28
N ASP A 81 4.51 -14.81 -3.75
CA ASP A 81 5.46 -14.92 -4.84
C ASP A 81 6.74 -14.12 -4.56
N TYR A 82 7.73 -14.34 -5.40
CA TYR A 82 9.01 -13.62 -5.33
C TYR A 82 8.95 -12.38 -6.24
N ALA A 83 8.44 -11.28 -5.69
CA ALA A 83 8.32 -10.00 -6.39
C ALA A 83 9.41 -8.99 -5.97
N ASP A 84 9.34 -7.76 -6.46
CA ASP A 84 10.35 -6.73 -6.18
C ASP A 84 10.43 -6.33 -4.69
N ASN A 85 9.35 -6.53 -3.94
CA ASN A 85 9.33 -6.31 -2.49
C ASN A 85 10.38 -7.14 -1.74
N VAL A 86 10.68 -8.35 -2.23
CA VAL A 86 11.63 -9.25 -1.58
C VAL A 86 13.06 -8.73 -1.66
N LYS A 87 13.38 -7.91 -2.65
CA LYS A 87 14.71 -7.28 -2.76
C LYS A 87 15.05 -6.35 -1.59
N PHE A 88 14.03 -5.88 -0.90
CA PHE A 88 14.16 -4.93 0.22
C PHE A 88 13.98 -5.59 1.59
N ALA A 89 13.64 -6.85 1.61
CA ALA A 89 13.46 -7.62 2.84
C ALA A 89 14.77 -8.18 3.41
#